data_765d359f7fe394b2f87ad40bc61d1e42
#
_entry.id   765d359f7fe394b2f87ad40bc61d1e42
#
_cell.length_a   1.000
_cell.length_b   1.000
_cell.length_c   1.000
_cell.angle_alpha   90.00
_cell.angle_beta   90.00
_cell.angle_gamma   90.00
#
_symmetry.space_group_name_H-M   'P 1'
#
loop_
_entity.id
_entity.type
_entity.pdbx_description
1 polymer ?
#
loop_
_entity_poly.entity_id
_entity_poly.type
_entity_poly.pdbx_seq_one_letter_code
_entity_poly.pdbx_strand_id
1 'polypeptide(L)'
;MSPLPAPDSIEDLEIDLLLEGLFQRYHYDFRHYARASIKRRLVQAREQMGYATLSALQDAMLHDPGMLPRLLGYLTVQVSEMFRDPSYFRALRETVLPHLRTYPSLKVWVAGCSHGEEVYSLAILFREEGLYDRTLFYATDINPEALRIAEAGVYPLDRVRTFTENHQKSGGRSSLSDYYTADYGRAVFDKSLRSRIVFSDHSLVTDAVFAEM
;
A
#
# COMPACT_ATOMS: atom_id res chain seq x y z
N MET A 1 2.99 -34.03 -3.57
CA MET A 1 2.20 -33.08 -2.76
C MET A 1 1.89 -33.77 -1.44
N SER A 2 2.50 -33.33 -0.33
CA SER A 2 2.11 -33.83 0.99
C SER A 2 0.70 -33.32 1.32
N PRO A 3 -0.19 -34.14 1.88
CA PRO A 3 -1.51 -33.69 2.31
C PRO A 3 -1.35 -32.58 3.34
N LEU A 4 -2.15 -31.52 3.23
CA LEU A 4 -2.26 -30.51 4.27
C LEU A 4 -2.69 -31.18 5.57
N PRO A 5 -2.13 -30.79 6.74
CA PRO A 5 -2.61 -31.30 8.01
C PRO A 5 -4.10 -30.96 8.16
N ALA A 6 -4.87 -31.87 8.73
CA ALA A 6 -6.28 -31.65 8.99
C ALA A 6 -6.47 -30.40 9.87
N PRO A 7 -7.48 -29.56 9.61
CA PRO A 7 -7.72 -28.35 10.40
C PRO A 7 -8.02 -28.71 11.86
N ASP A 8 -7.35 -28.05 12.80
CA ASP A 8 -7.47 -28.32 14.25
C ASP A 8 -8.83 -27.90 14.84
N SER A 9 -9.59 -27.04 14.09
CA SER A 9 -10.90 -26.56 14.54
C SER A 9 -11.82 -26.22 13.34
N ILE A 10 -13.14 -26.08 13.61
CA ILE A 10 -14.11 -25.61 12.60
C ILE A 10 -13.68 -24.25 12.06
N GLU A 11 -13.22 -23.33 12.91
CA GLU A 11 -12.75 -22.02 12.50
C GLU A 11 -11.55 -22.11 11.54
N ASP A 12 -10.62 -23.04 11.78
CA ASP A 12 -9.48 -23.25 10.89
C ASP A 12 -9.91 -23.80 9.52
N LEU A 13 -10.91 -24.68 9.50
CA LEU A 13 -11.52 -25.14 8.25
C LEU A 13 -12.20 -24.01 7.50
N GLU A 14 -12.99 -23.17 8.19
CA GLU A 14 -13.65 -22.00 7.57
C GLU A 14 -12.62 -21.02 6.96
N ILE A 15 -11.47 -20.81 7.64
CA ILE A 15 -10.38 -19.98 7.10
C ILE A 15 -9.84 -20.58 5.80
N ASP A 16 -9.57 -21.88 5.77
CA ASP A 16 -9.01 -22.53 4.58
C ASP A 16 -9.98 -22.45 3.39
N LEU A 17 -11.27 -22.69 3.65
CA LEU A 17 -12.31 -22.56 2.62
C LEU A 17 -12.46 -21.12 2.11
N LEU A 18 -12.41 -20.14 3.01
CA LEU A 18 -12.49 -18.73 2.64
C LEU A 18 -11.28 -18.31 1.79
N LEU A 19 -10.07 -18.68 2.19
CA LEU A 19 -8.85 -18.37 1.43
C LEU A 19 -8.83 -19.06 0.07
N GLU A 20 -9.29 -20.31 0.00
CA GLU A 20 -9.43 -21.04 -1.25
C GLU A 20 -10.46 -20.37 -2.17
N GLY A 21 -11.63 -20.00 -1.63
CA GLY A 21 -12.66 -19.28 -2.36
C GLY A 21 -12.16 -17.93 -2.90
N LEU A 22 -11.38 -17.20 -2.09
CA LEU A 22 -10.76 -15.94 -2.48
C LEU A 22 -9.78 -16.14 -3.65
N PHE A 23 -8.96 -17.17 -3.59
CA PHE A 23 -8.02 -17.51 -4.66
C PHE A 23 -8.75 -17.94 -5.94
N GLN A 24 -9.67 -18.89 -5.85
CA GLN A 24 -10.37 -19.43 -7.01
C GLN A 24 -11.26 -18.40 -7.73
N ARG A 25 -11.89 -17.50 -6.97
CA ARG A 25 -12.84 -16.52 -7.52
C ARG A 25 -12.18 -15.24 -8.00
N TYR A 26 -11.13 -14.78 -7.28
CA TYR A 26 -10.56 -13.44 -7.46
C TYR A 26 -9.05 -13.45 -7.71
N HIS A 27 -8.39 -14.62 -7.67
CA HIS A 27 -6.96 -14.83 -7.86
C HIS A 27 -6.06 -14.15 -6.80
N TYR A 28 -6.61 -13.77 -5.64
CA TYR A 28 -5.83 -13.26 -4.52
C TYR A 28 -5.33 -14.41 -3.65
N ASP A 29 -4.01 -14.64 -3.61
CA ASP A 29 -3.43 -15.78 -2.89
C ASP A 29 -2.86 -15.37 -1.52
N PHE A 30 -3.62 -15.65 -0.46
CA PHE A 30 -3.21 -15.48 0.93
C PHE A 30 -2.96 -16.82 1.65
N ARG A 31 -3.02 -17.96 0.94
CA ARG A 31 -2.94 -19.31 1.54
C ARG A 31 -1.58 -19.58 2.18
N HIS A 32 -0.52 -18.91 1.72
CA HIS A 32 0.84 -19.07 2.25
C HIS A 32 1.26 -17.97 3.23
N TYR A 33 0.35 -17.11 3.64
CA TYR A 33 0.61 -16.10 4.67
C TYR A 33 0.70 -16.76 6.05
N ALA A 34 1.40 -16.11 7.01
CA ALA A 34 1.51 -16.59 8.40
C ALA A 34 0.11 -16.82 8.99
N ARG A 35 -0.21 -18.09 9.31
CA ARG A 35 -1.54 -18.56 9.75
C ARG A 35 -2.13 -17.70 10.87
N ALA A 36 -1.33 -17.43 11.92
CA ALA A 36 -1.78 -16.63 13.06
C ALA A 36 -2.16 -15.19 12.65
N SER A 37 -1.47 -14.61 11.68
CA SER A 37 -1.75 -13.26 11.17
C SER A 37 -3.07 -13.23 10.39
N ILE A 38 -3.25 -14.17 9.47
CA ILE A 38 -4.47 -14.29 8.66
C ILE A 38 -5.69 -14.57 9.56
N LYS A 39 -5.58 -15.52 10.48
CA LYS A 39 -6.64 -15.86 11.43
C LYS A 39 -7.11 -14.63 12.19
N ARG A 40 -6.18 -13.89 12.82
CA ARG A 40 -6.51 -12.67 13.56
C ARG A 40 -7.23 -11.63 12.69
N ARG A 41 -6.81 -11.44 11.45
CA ARG A 41 -7.38 -10.46 10.51
C ARG A 41 -8.76 -10.86 10.02
N LEU A 42 -8.96 -12.13 9.71
CA LEU A 42 -10.25 -12.66 9.29
C LEU A 42 -11.27 -12.62 10.43
N VAL A 43 -10.86 -12.97 11.65
CA VAL A 43 -11.71 -12.84 12.84
C VAL A 43 -12.09 -11.38 13.07
N GLN A 44 -11.14 -10.46 13.00
CA GLN A 44 -11.41 -9.02 13.09
C GLN A 44 -12.37 -8.54 12.00
N ALA A 45 -12.17 -8.96 10.74
CA ALA A 45 -13.06 -8.63 9.64
C ALA A 45 -14.48 -9.14 9.90
N ARG A 46 -14.63 -10.41 10.28
CA ARG A 46 -15.92 -11.00 10.63
C ARG A 46 -16.65 -10.19 11.70
N GLU A 47 -15.96 -9.86 12.80
CA GLU A 47 -16.55 -9.12 13.92
C GLU A 47 -16.97 -7.71 13.53
N GLN A 48 -16.09 -6.95 12.87
CA GLN A 48 -16.38 -5.56 12.50
C GLN A 48 -17.40 -5.44 11.37
N MET A 49 -17.52 -6.45 10.53
CA MET A 49 -18.54 -6.51 9.48
C MET A 49 -19.86 -7.11 9.97
N GLY A 50 -19.92 -7.65 11.21
CA GLY A 50 -21.13 -8.15 11.84
C GLY A 50 -21.55 -9.55 11.40
N TYR A 51 -20.62 -10.39 10.90
CA TYR A 51 -20.92 -11.76 10.52
C TYR A 51 -20.78 -12.74 11.69
N ALA A 52 -21.69 -13.69 11.79
CA ALA A 52 -21.69 -14.68 12.87
C ALA A 52 -20.53 -15.70 12.75
N THR A 53 -20.19 -16.08 11.52
CA THR A 53 -19.16 -17.10 11.21
C THR A 53 -18.29 -16.63 10.05
N LEU A 54 -17.13 -17.24 9.87
CA LEU A 54 -16.30 -17.01 8.70
C LEU A 54 -16.95 -17.57 7.42
N SER A 55 -17.75 -18.64 7.53
CA SER A 55 -18.55 -19.15 6.41
C SER A 55 -19.58 -18.14 5.93
N ALA A 56 -20.23 -17.40 6.84
CA ALA A 56 -21.15 -16.30 6.45
C ALA A 56 -20.42 -15.13 5.77
N LEU A 57 -19.22 -14.81 6.23
CA LEU A 57 -18.34 -13.82 5.60
C LEU A 57 -17.91 -14.32 4.20
N GLN A 58 -17.58 -15.60 4.04
CA GLN A 58 -17.23 -16.22 2.77
C GLN A 58 -18.39 -16.17 1.78
N ASP A 59 -19.60 -16.51 2.22
CA ASP A 59 -20.81 -16.40 1.39
C ASP A 59 -20.99 -14.98 0.86
N ALA A 60 -20.92 -13.97 1.73
CA ALA A 60 -21.00 -12.57 1.32
C ALA A 60 -19.86 -12.19 0.35
N MET A 61 -18.62 -12.63 0.59
CA MET A 61 -17.49 -12.37 -0.30
C MET A 61 -17.73 -12.94 -1.71
N LEU A 62 -18.35 -14.11 -1.82
CA LEU A 62 -18.60 -14.76 -3.11
C LEU A 62 -19.74 -14.12 -3.90
N HIS A 63 -20.76 -13.55 -3.24
CA HIS A 63 -22.00 -13.11 -3.84
C HIS A 63 -22.17 -11.57 -3.87
N ASP A 64 -21.48 -10.81 -3.03
CA ASP A 64 -21.50 -9.34 -3.03
C ASP A 64 -20.20 -8.77 -3.59
N PRO A 65 -20.20 -8.15 -4.79
CA PRO A 65 -19.00 -7.52 -5.37
C PRO A 65 -18.38 -6.43 -4.49
N GLY A 66 -19.13 -5.79 -3.60
CA GLY A 66 -18.66 -4.77 -2.68
C GLY A 66 -17.86 -5.33 -1.50
N MET A 67 -17.93 -6.64 -1.27
CA MET A 67 -17.27 -7.27 -0.12
C MET A 67 -15.76 -7.43 -0.30
N LEU A 68 -15.30 -7.73 -1.50
CA LEU A 68 -13.88 -7.97 -1.77
C LEU A 68 -12.97 -6.79 -1.37
N PRO A 69 -13.20 -5.53 -1.80
CA PRO A 69 -12.38 -4.40 -1.40
C PRO A 69 -12.36 -4.19 0.12
N ARG A 70 -13.50 -4.40 0.77
CA ARG A 70 -13.61 -4.30 2.24
C ARG A 70 -12.79 -5.38 2.93
N LEU A 71 -12.87 -6.63 2.49
CA LEU A 71 -12.11 -7.74 3.04
C LEU A 71 -10.60 -7.56 2.83
N LEU A 72 -10.17 -7.10 1.64
CA LEU A 72 -8.77 -6.78 1.36
C LEU A 72 -8.21 -5.71 2.30
N GLY A 73 -9.02 -4.75 2.73
CA GLY A 73 -8.64 -3.76 3.74
C GLY A 73 -8.21 -4.37 5.08
N TYR A 74 -8.73 -5.53 5.44
CA TYR A 74 -8.32 -6.28 6.64
C TYR A 74 -7.14 -7.22 6.37
N LEU A 75 -7.12 -7.88 5.22
CA LEU A 75 -6.09 -8.87 4.88
C LEU A 75 -4.73 -8.22 4.58
N THR A 76 -4.72 -7.04 4.02
CA THR A 76 -3.51 -6.27 3.70
C THR A 76 -3.07 -5.39 4.87
N VAL A 77 -1.78 -5.06 4.94
CA VAL A 77 -1.23 -4.17 5.97
C VAL A 77 -1.22 -2.75 5.43
N GLN A 78 -2.21 -1.96 5.81
CA GLN A 78 -2.33 -0.56 5.37
C GLN A 78 -1.64 0.41 6.36
N VAL A 79 -0.46 0.05 6.87
CA VAL A 79 0.34 0.92 7.75
C VAL A 79 1.47 1.53 6.96
N SER A 80 1.34 2.80 6.65
CA SER A 80 2.35 3.57 5.96
C SER A 80 2.45 4.98 6.55
N GLU A 81 3.62 5.60 6.47
CA GLU A 81 3.88 6.98 6.87
C GLU A 81 4.82 7.63 5.86
N MET A 82 4.67 8.95 5.67
CA MET A 82 5.64 9.65 4.84
C MET A 82 7.00 9.68 5.49
N PHE A 83 8.02 9.43 4.69
CA PHE A 83 9.42 9.33 5.11
C PHE A 83 9.62 8.36 6.28
N ARG A 84 8.83 7.28 6.32
CA ARG A 84 8.99 6.19 7.28
C ARG A 84 10.42 5.67 7.21
N ASP A 85 11.03 5.42 8.37
CA ASP A 85 12.46 5.11 8.47
C ASP A 85 13.34 6.20 7.83
N PRO A 86 13.41 7.41 8.43
CA PRO A 86 14.10 8.56 7.82
C PRO A 86 15.57 8.31 7.44
N SER A 87 16.25 7.37 8.12
CA SER A 87 17.59 6.93 7.78
C SER A 87 17.69 6.28 6.40
N TYR A 88 16.66 5.53 5.99
CA TYR A 88 16.58 4.96 4.64
C TYR A 88 16.51 6.06 3.58
N PHE A 89 15.62 7.05 3.75
CA PHE A 89 15.49 8.18 2.81
C PHE A 89 16.75 9.04 2.77
N ARG A 90 17.44 9.20 3.92
CA ARG A 90 18.74 9.87 3.97
C ARG A 90 19.79 9.10 3.18
N ALA A 91 19.89 7.78 3.36
CA ALA A 91 20.80 6.94 2.60
C ALA A 91 20.50 6.97 1.09
N LEU A 92 19.21 6.96 0.68
CA LEU A 92 18.84 7.16 -0.72
C LEU A 92 19.40 8.47 -1.25
N ARG A 93 19.22 9.58 -0.52
CA ARG A 93 19.68 10.92 -0.90
C ARG A 93 21.19 10.99 -1.06
N GLU A 94 21.93 10.40 -0.11
CA GLU A 94 23.39 10.51 -0.04
C GLU A 94 24.12 9.53 -0.95
N THR A 95 23.57 8.33 -1.17
CA THR A 95 24.29 7.25 -1.85
C THR A 95 23.68 6.86 -3.19
N VAL A 96 22.35 6.84 -3.33
CA VAL A 96 21.68 6.34 -4.54
C VAL A 96 21.42 7.44 -5.55
N LEU A 97 20.83 8.56 -5.10
CA LEU A 97 20.44 9.64 -6.02
C LEU A 97 21.63 10.28 -6.76
N PRO A 98 22.84 10.44 -6.17
CA PRO A 98 24.02 10.89 -6.92
C PRO A 98 24.35 9.99 -8.12
N HIS A 99 24.18 8.66 -7.95
CA HIS A 99 24.36 7.72 -9.05
C HIS A 99 23.24 7.85 -10.11
N LEU A 100 21.98 7.95 -9.67
CA LEU A 100 20.84 8.09 -10.57
C LEU A 100 20.87 9.40 -11.39
N ARG A 101 21.57 10.42 -10.93
CA ARG A 101 21.75 11.68 -11.69
C ARG A 101 22.47 11.49 -13.03
N THR A 102 23.23 10.42 -13.20
CA THR A 102 23.94 10.11 -14.44
C THR A 102 23.03 9.61 -15.57
N TYR A 103 21.78 9.22 -15.26
CA TYR A 103 20.84 8.68 -16.22
C TYR A 103 19.89 9.78 -16.74
N PRO A 104 19.56 9.79 -18.03
CA PRO A 104 18.71 10.82 -18.64
C PRO A 104 17.23 10.66 -18.27
N SER A 105 16.77 9.45 -18.01
CA SER A 105 15.41 9.12 -17.58
C SER A 105 15.44 8.03 -16.52
N LEU A 106 14.47 8.06 -15.62
CA LEU A 106 14.38 7.16 -14.49
C LEU A 106 12.98 6.57 -14.40
N LYS A 107 12.91 5.31 -13.98
CA LYS A 107 11.68 4.66 -13.56
C LYS A 107 11.84 4.18 -12.13
N VAL A 108 10.82 4.40 -11.33
CA VAL A 108 10.76 3.98 -9.92
C VAL A 108 9.48 3.21 -9.71
N TRP A 109 9.59 2.02 -9.19
CA TRP A 109 8.42 1.22 -8.84
C TRP A 109 8.28 1.06 -7.33
N VAL A 110 7.14 1.51 -6.81
CA VAL A 110 6.71 1.34 -5.42
C VAL A 110 5.68 0.23 -5.38
N ALA A 111 6.14 -0.96 -5.07
CA ALA A 111 5.33 -2.16 -5.01
C ALA A 111 4.66 -2.30 -3.63
N GLY A 112 3.32 -2.34 -3.57
CA GLY A 112 2.57 -2.27 -2.32
C GLY A 112 2.54 -0.85 -1.75
N CYS A 113 2.14 0.13 -2.56
CA CYS A 113 2.18 1.55 -2.20
C CYS A 113 1.17 1.96 -1.13
N SER A 114 0.23 1.09 -0.74
CA SER A 114 -0.80 1.39 0.26
C SER A 114 -1.54 2.70 -0.05
N HIS A 115 -1.64 3.60 0.91
CA HIS A 115 -2.28 4.91 0.74
C HIS A 115 -1.37 5.97 0.08
N GLY A 116 -0.21 5.57 -0.43
CA GLY A 116 0.67 6.43 -1.23
C GLY A 116 1.72 7.21 -0.46
N GLU A 117 1.81 7.11 0.86
CA GLU A 117 2.74 7.91 1.67
C GLU A 117 4.20 7.74 1.20
N GLU A 118 4.60 6.52 0.81
CA GLU A 118 5.95 6.26 0.33
C GLU A 118 6.20 6.88 -1.05
N VAL A 119 5.27 6.73 -2.00
CA VAL A 119 5.45 7.29 -3.34
C VAL A 119 5.48 8.82 -3.31
N TYR A 120 4.67 9.47 -2.46
CA TYR A 120 4.78 10.93 -2.27
C TYR A 120 6.10 11.34 -1.61
N SER A 121 6.60 10.56 -0.66
CA SER A 121 7.92 10.80 -0.05
C SER A 121 9.04 10.74 -1.08
N LEU A 122 9.00 9.74 -1.96
CA LEU A 122 9.95 9.63 -3.07
C LEU A 122 9.79 10.76 -4.08
N ALA A 123 8.56 11.14 -4.43
CA ALA A 123 8.29 12.26 -5.34
C ALA A 123 8.86 13.57 -4.80
N ILE A 124 8.68 13.85 -3.50
CA ILE A 124 9.26 15.02 -2.83
C ILE A 124 10.78 14.93 -2.82
N LEU A 125 11.36 13.81 -2.40
CA LEU A 125 12.80 13.58 -2.40
C LEU A 125 13.41 13.84 -3.77
N PHE A 126 12.82 13.26 -4.83
CA PHE A 126 13.31 13.45 -6.20
C PHE A 126 13.13 14.88 -6.70
N ARG A 127 12.10 15.59 -6.26
CA ARG A 127 11.91 17.02 -6.57
C ARG A 127 12.97 17.88 -5.92
N GLU A 128 13.27 17.68 -4.65
CA GLU A 128 14.33 18.38 -3.93
C GLU A 128 15.73 18.14 -4.52
N GLU A 129 15.93 16.98 -5.15
CA GLU A 129 17.19 16.61 -5.79
C GLU A 129 17.24 16.92 -7.30
N GLY A 130 16.19 17.54 -7.85
CA GLY A 130 16.13 17.94 -9.28
C GLY A 130 16.01 16.76 -10.25
N LEU A 131 15.45 15.63 -9.79
CA LEU A 131 15.29 14.41 -10.58
C LEU A 131 13.83 14.14 -10.99
N TYR A 132 12.87 14.83 -10.38
CA TYR A 132 11.44 14.54 -10.52
C TYR A 132 10.97 14.58 -11.98
N ASP A 133 11.32 15.60 -12.73
CA ASP A 133 10.80 15.83 -14.09
C ASP A 133 11.23 14.75 -15.11
N ARG A 134 12.32 14.05 -14.84
CA ARG A 134 12.82 12.95 -15.66
C ARG A 134 12.55 11.57 -15.09
N THR A 135 11.73 11.48 -14.02
CA THR A 135 11.37 10.23 -13.36
C THR A 135 9.90 9.92 -13.59
N LEU A 136 9.61 8.67 -13.94
CA LEU A 136 8.26 8.11 -13.94
C LEU A 136 8.14 7.15 -12.75
N PHE A 137 7.15 7.39 -11.90
CA PHE A 137 6.85 6.53 -10.76
C PHE A 137 5.68 5.62 -11.10
N TYR A 138 5.82 4.34 -10.76
CA TYR A 138 4.74 3.37 -10.76
C TYR A 138 4.43 3.05 -9.30
N ALA A 139 3.20 3.28 -8.88
CA ALA A 139 2.70 3.00 -7.54
C ALA A 139 1.62 1.93 -7.66
N THR A 140 1.90 0.73 -7.18
CA THR A 140 0.97 -0.38 -7.31
C THR A 140 0.58 -0.95 -5.96
N ASP A 141 -0.65 -1.37 -5.84
CA ASP A 141 -1.16 -2.08 -4.66
C ASP A 141 -2.23 -3.09 -5.09
N ILE A 142 -2.43 -4.12 -4.28
CA ILE A 142 -3.46 -5.13 -4.49
C ILE A 142 -4.85 -4.63 -4.07
N ASN A 143 -4.91 -3.57 -3.26
CA ASN A 143 -6.14 -3.02 -2.69
C ASN A 143 -6.59 -1.78 -3.48
N PRO A 144 -7.69 -1.86 -4.26
CA PRO A 144 -8.18 -0.73 -5.06
C PRO A 144 -8.59 0.49 -4.23
N GLU A 145 -9.08 0.27 -3.00
CA GLU A 145 -9.45 1.38 -2.11
C GLU A 145 -8.22 2.13 -1.60
N ALA A 146 -7.13 1.41 -1.30
CA ALA A 146 -5.85 2.02 -0.94
C ALA A 146 -5.32 2.87 -2.11
N LEU A 147 -5.38 2.37 -3.34
CA LEU A 147 -5.00 3.10 -4.55
C LEU A 147 -5.83 4.38 -4.73
N ARG A 148 -7.15 4.31 -4.51
CA ARG A 148 -8.02 5.48 -4.59
C ARG A 148 -7.62 6.57 -3.60
N ILE A 149 -7.24 6.19 -2.36
CA ILE A 149 -6.73 7.12 -1.35
C ILE A 149 -5.37 7.68 -1.77
N ALA A 150 -4.47 6.83 -2.26
CA ALA A 150 -3.16 7.23 -2.75
C ALA A 150 -3.28 8.23 -3.90
N GLU A 151 -4.15 7.96 -4.88
CA GLU A 151 -4.38 8.86 -6.02
C GLU A 151 -5.00 10.20 -5.58
N ALA A 152 -5.86 10.21 -4.57
CA ALA A 152 -6.41 11.44 -4.02
C ALA A 152 -5.32 12.33 -3.40
N GLY A 153 -4.31 11.75 -2.74
CA GLY A 153 -3.23 12.47 -2.07
C GLY A 153 -3.70 13.33 -0.92
N VAL A 154 -4.71 12.85 -0.17
CA VAL A 154 -5.34 13.59 0.94
C VAL A 154 -5.19 12.80 2.22
N TYR A 155 -4.55 13.40 3.21
CA TYR A 155 -4.27 12.75 4.49
C TYR A 155 -4.84 13.54 5.67
N PRO A 156 -5.16 12.89 6.82
CA PRO A 156 -5.52 13.58 8.05
C PRO A 156 -4.42 14.54 8.50
N LEU A 157 -4.79 15.76 8.90
CA LEU A 157 -3.84 16.81 9.26
C LEU A 157 -3.04 16.47 10.53
N ASP A 158 -3.61 15.69 11.44
CA ASP A 158 -2.94 15.21 12.65
C ASP A 158 -1.72 14.32 12.36
N ARG A 159 -1.71 13.62 11.23
CA ARG A 159 -0.56 12.81 10.78
C ARG A 159 0.61 13.65 10.27
N VAL A 160 0.34 14.87 9.80
CA VAL A 160 1.34 15.72 9.13
C VAL A 160 2.49 16.11 10.06
N ARG A 161 2.24 16.21 11.37
CA ARG A 161 3.31 16.44 12.33
C ARG A 161 4.40 15.37 12.23
N THR A 162 4.01 14.10 12.30
CA THR A 162 4.94 12.97 12.16
C THR A 162 5.63 12.97 10.79
N PHE A 163 4.88 13.24 9.73
CA PHE A 163 5.43 13.34 8.38
C PHE A 163 6.51 14.43 8.27
N THR A 164 6.27 15.59 8.87
CA THR A 164 7.22 16.71 8.91
C THR A 164 8.49 16.35 9.69
N GLU A 165 8.34 15.75 10.86
CA GLU A 165 9.47 15.29 11.66
C GLU A 165 10.33 14.25 10.91
N ASN A 166 9.67 13.31 10.24
CA ASN A 166 10.35 12.30 9.43
C ASN A 166 11.07 12.92 8.22
N HIS A 167 10.42 13.83 7.50
CA HIS A 167 11.02 14.56 6.39
C HIS A 167 12.28 15.32 6.82
N GLN A 168 12.23 16.06 7.93
CA GLN A 168 13.40 16.76 8.46
C GLN A 168 14.54 15.79 8.82
N LYS A 169 14.22 14.68 9.51
CA LYS A 169 15.19 13.63 9.89
C LYS A 169 15.80 12.93 8.66
N SER A 170 15.08 12.88 7.56
CA SER A 170 15.57 12.32 6.27
C SER A 170 16.50 13.26 5.49
N GLY A 171 16.79 14.45 6.03
CA GLY A 171 17.59 15.46 5.35
C GLY A 171 16.83 16.28 4.32
N GLY A 172 15.50 16.47 4.54
CA GLY A 172 14.66 17.31 3.70
C GLY A 172 15.24 18.72 3.53
N ARG A 173 15.19 19.26 2.32
CA ARG A 173 15.83 20.56 1.95
C ARG A 173 14.86 21.72 1.95
N SER A 174 13.57 21.45 2.01
CA SER A 174 12.47 22.42 2.02
C SER A 174 11.56 22.17 3.22
N SER A 175 10.52 22.96 3.39
CA SER A 175 9.46 22.64 4.35
C SER A 175 8.48 21.64 3.73
N LEU A 176 8.04 20.64 4.48
CA LEU A 176 7.00 19.74 4.01
C LEU A 176 5.70 20.50 3.69
N SER A 177 5.45 21.65 4.36
CA SER A 177 4.30 22.52 4.08
C SER A 177 4.28 23.12 2.67
N ASP A 178 5.41 23.14 1.97
CA ASP A 178 5.49 23.63 0.59
C ASP A 178 4.82 22.67 -0.41
N TYR A 179 4.50 21.45 0.04
CA TYR A 179 3.95 20.37 -0.78
C TYR A 179 2.48 20.07 -0.54
N TYR A 180 1.82 20.71 0.42
CA TYR A 180 0.40 20.51 0.68
C TYR A 180 -0.31 21.80 1.10
N THR A 181 -1.63 21.81 0.95
CA THR A 181 -2.52 22.83 1.51
C THR A 181 -3.36 22.20 2.62
N ALA A 182 -3.46 22.87 3.78
CA ALA A 182 -4.33 22.45 4.86
C ALA A 182 -5.77 22.94 4.61
N ASP A 183 -6.73 22.02 4.62
CA ASP A 183 -8.14 22.30 4.39
C ASP A 183 -9.01 21.37 5.25
N TYR A 184 -9.94 21.94 6.03
CA TYR A 184 -10.91 21.22 6.88
C TYR A 184 -10.34 20.00 7.62
N GLY A 185 -9.21 20.16 8.32
CA GLY A 185 -8.58 19.06 9.08
C GLY A 185 -7.86 18.01 8.21
N ARG A 186 -7.62 18.32 6.93
CA ARG A 186 -6.92 17.47 5.98
C ARG A 186 -5.72 18.22 5.37
N ALA A 187 -4.71 17.48 5.00
CA ALA A 187 -3.60 17.93 4.18
C ALA A 187 -3.82 17.42 2.75
N VAL A 188 -4.02 18.33 1.81
CA VAL A 188 -4.19 18.03 0.38
C VAL A 188 -2.85 18.27 -0.30
N PHE A 189 -2.19 17.20 -0.72
CA PHE A 189 -0.90 17.29 -1.39
C PHE A 189 -1.04 17.82 -2.81
N ASP A 190 -0.07 18.62 -3.24
CA ASP A 190 -0.09 19.31 -4.53
C ASP A 190 -0.19 18.31 -5.69
N LYS A 191 -1.12 18.56 -6.59
CA LYS A 191 -1.37 17.74 -7.77
C LYS A 191 -0.14 17.59 -8.67
N SER A 192 0.78 18.55 -8.65
CA SER A 192 2.02 18.46 -9.40
C SER A 192 2.93 17.34 -8.93
N LEU A 193 2.83 16.91 -7.65
CA LEU A 193 3.57 15.75 -7.13
C LEU A 193 3.15 14.42 -7.76
N ARG A 194 1.91 14.33 -8.23
CA ARG A 194 1.39 13.10 -8.84
C ARG A 194 1.38 13.11 -10.37
N SER A 195 1.80 14.20 -10.99
CA SER A 195 1.81 14.32 -12.46
C SER A 195 2.72 13.30 -13.16
N ARG A 196 3.65 12.71 -12.42
CA ARG A 196 4.58 11.66 -12.85
C ARG A 196 4.37 10.33 -12.16
N ILE A 197 3.21 10.12 -11.49
CA ILE A 197 2.88 8.87 -10.81
C ILE A 197 1.75 8.19 -11.56
N VAL A 198 1.97 6.92 -11.92
CA VAL A 198 0.97 6.02 -12.46
C VAL A 198 0.53 5.09 -11.34
N PHE A 199 -0.75 5.15 -10.97
CA PHE A 199 -1.35 4.25 -10.01
C PHE A 199 -2.02 3.09 -10.74
N SER A 200 -1.80 1.86 -10.30
CA SER A 200 -2.40 0.66 -10.89
C SER A 200 -2.55 -0.46 -9.87
N ASP A 201 -3.60 -1.26 -10.00
CA ASP A 201 -3.71 -2.52 -9.29
C ASP A 201 -2.66 -3.51 -9.82
N HIS A 202 -2.04 -4.23 -8.90
CA HIS A 202 -1.05 -5.25 -9.22
C HIS A 202 -0.83 -6.19 -8.04
N SER A 203 -0.88 -7.49 -8.33
CA SER A 203 -0.57 -8.54 -7.38
C SER A 203 0.83 -9.08 -7.61
N LEU A 204 1.71 -8.93 -6.62
CA LEU A 204 3.08 -9.49 -6.69
C LEU A 204 3.11 -11.02 -6.72
N VAL A 205 2.00 -11.68 -6.40
CA VAL A 205 1.90 -13.14 -6.32
C VAL A 205 1.37 -13.76 -7.61
N THR A 206 0.39 -13.11 -8.25
CA THR A 206 -0.34 -13.70 -9.37
C THR A 206 -0.08 -13.04 -10.71
N ASP A 207 0.34 -11.78 -10.71
CA ASP A 207 0.51 -11.04 -11.95
C ASP A 207 1.93 -11.20 -12.51
N ALA A 208 2.04 -11.06 -13.81
CA ALA A 208 3.32 -11.05 -14.51
C ALA A 208 4.10 -9.75 -14.26
N VAL A 209 5.25 -9.59 -14.89
CA VAL A 209 6.06 -8.36 -14.80
C VAL A 209 5.22 -7.13 -15.16
N PHE A 210 5.16 -6.17 -14.24
CA PHE A 210 4.31 -4.98 -14.38
C PHE A 210 4.74 -4.07 -15.55
N ALA A 211 6.03 -3.86 -15.73
CA ALA A 211 6.61 -3.06 -16.81
C ALA A 211 8.11 -3.37 -16.98
N GLU A 212 8.67 -3.04 -18.15
CA GLU A 212 10.12 -2.98 -18.30
C GLU A 212 10.67 -1.80 -17.47
N MET A 213 11.50 -2.10 -16.48
CA MET A 213 12.14 -1.15 -15.59
C MET A 213 13.52 -0.74 -16.09
#